data_17b2c67ada6dcf9705a4040bae0cb926
#
_entry.id   17b2c67ada6dcf9705a4040bae0cb926
#
_cell.length_a   1.000
_cell.length_b   1.000
_cell.length_c   1.000
_cell.angle_alpha   90.00
_cell.angle_beta   90.00
_cell.angle_gamma   90.00
#
_symmetry.space_group_name_H-M   'P 1'
#
loop_
_entity.id
_entity.type
_entity.pdbx_description
1 polymer ?
#
loop_
_entity_poly.entity_id
_entity_poly.type
_entity_poly.pdbx_seq_one_letter_code
_entity_poly.pdbx_strand_id
1 'polypeptide(L)' 'MARIRLLENHELDEETRRVAEHMEAQGHDTSTMRGLAHSGELFRTYNQFYLPARKGYSLSDALIEMVRLRIARHNDCFT' A
#
# COMPACT_ATOMS: atom_id res chain seq x y z
N MET A 1 -12.26 -7.15 -6.87
CA MET A 1 -11.72 -7.10 -8.24
C MET A 1 -11.31 -5.67 -8.58
N ALA A 2 -10.10 -5.50 -9.10
CA ALA A 2 -9.61 -4.18 -9.47
C ALA A 2 -10.31 -3.71 -10.77
N ARG A 3 -10.64 -2.42 -10.82
CA ARG A 3 -11.23 -1.81 -12.03
C ARG A 3 -10.20 -1.38 -13.04
N ILE A 4 -8.96 -1.23 -12.60
CA ILE A 4 -7.83 -0.94 -13.48
C ILE A 4 -6.94 -2.16 -13.54
N ARG A 5 -6.26 -2.31 -14.67
CA ARG A 5 -5.36 -3.45 -14.85
C ARG A 5 -4.18 -3.33 -13.89
N LEU A 6 -3.86 -4.41 -13.21
CA LEU A 6 -2.70 -4.46 -12.34
C LEU A 6 -1.44 -4.73 -13.18
N LEU A 7 -0.37 -4.01 -12.87
CA LEU A 7 0.87 -4.16 -13.60
C LEU A 7 1.56 -5.48 -13.23
N GLU A 8 2.14 -6.14 -14.23
CA GLU A 8 2.94 -7.33 -14.03
C GLU A 8 4.39 -6.95 -13.70
N ASN A 9 5.18 -7.92 -13.24
CA ASN A 9 6.55 -7.64 -12.79
C ASN A 9 7.41 -6.93 -13.83
N HIS A 10 7.27 -7.32 -15.11
CA HIS A 10 8.09 -6.71 -16.16
C HIS A 10 7.69 -5.26 -16.48
N GLU A 11 6.52 -4.82 -15.99
CA GLU A 11 6.03 -3.46 -16.19
C GLU A 11 6.38 -2.54 -15.03
N LEU A 12 6.85 -3.10 -13.91
CA LEU A 12 7.24 -2.34 -12.73
C LEU A 12 8.68 -1.86 -12.89
N ASP A 13 8.97 -0.69 -12.31
CA ASP A 13 10.36 -0.28 -12.23
C ASP A 13 11.12 -1.23 -11.29
N GLU A 14 12.45 -1.18 -11.33
CA GLU A 14 13.26 -2.15 -10.60
C GLU A 14 13.03 -2.11 -9.10
N GLU A 15 12.93 -0.91 -8.53
CA GLU A 15 12.71 -0.74 -7.10
C GLU A 15 11.33 -1.29 -6.68
N THR A 16 10.29 -0.92 -7.42
CA THR A 16 8.92 -1.36 -7.12
C THR A 16 8.81 -2.87 -7.28
N ARG A 17 9.42 -3.42 -8.33
CA ARG A 17 9.42 -4.86 -8.55
C ARG A 17 10.09 -5.60 -7.39
N ARG A 18 11.23 -5.12 -6.91
CA ARG A 18 11.90 -5.75 -5.77
C ARG A 18 11.03 -5.75 -4.52
N VAL A 19 10.38 -4.63 -4.26
CA VAL A 19 9.48 -4.54 -3.10
C VAL A 19 8.30 -5.48 -3.26
N ALA A 20 7.70 -5.54 -4.46
CA ALA A 20 6.57 -6.43 -4.71
C ALA A 20 6.97 -7.89 -4.53
N GLU A 21 8.09 -8.30 -5.09
CA GLU A 21 8.56 -9.68 -4.95
C GLU A 21 8.85 -10.03 -3.50
N HIS A 22 9.45 -9.12 -2.74
CA HIS A 22 9.73 -9.33 -1.33
C HIS A 22 8.44 -9.51 -0.53
N MET A 23 7.45 -8.64 -0.77
CA MET A 23 6.17 -8.71 -0.07
C MET A 23 5.41 -10.00 -0.41
N GLU A 24 5.42 -10.38 -1.68
CA GLU A 24 4.73 -11.61 -2.12
C GLU A 24 5.40 -12.85 -1.53
N ALA A 25 6.72 -12.83 -1.38
CA ALA A 25 7.43 -13.93 -0.72
C ALA A 25 7.02 -14.09 0.74
N GLN A 26 6.52 -13.03 1.37
CA GLN A 26 6.01 -13.05 2.74
C GLN A 26 4.51 -13.30 2.80
N GLY A 27 3.85 -13.55 1.67
CA GLY A 27 2.43 -13.83 1.62
C GLY A 27 1.54 -12.59 1.58
N HIS A 28 2.09 -11.42 1.34
CA HIS A 28 1.30 -10.19 1.26
C HIS A 28 0.72 -9.98 -0.13
N ASP A 29 -0.46 -9.35 -0.17
CA ASP A 29 -1.11 -8.96 -1.41
C ASP A 29 -0.52 -7.64 -1.92
N THR A 30 -0.12 -7.61 -3.19
CA THR A 30 0.49 -6.44 -3.81
C THR A 30 -0.44 -5.75 -4.82
N SER A 31 -1.73 -6.06 -4.79
CA SER A 31 -2.68 -5.51 -5.77
C SER A 31 -2.71 -3.98 -5.77
N THR A 32 -2.78 -3.37 -4.59
CA THR A 32 -2.80 -1.90 -4.48
C THR A 32 -1.54 -1.28 -5.08
N MET A 33 -0.38 -1.85 -4.76
CA MET A 33 0.89 -1.38 -5.30
C MET A 33 0.91 -1.46 -6.82
N ARG A 34 0.45 -2.58 -7.38
CA ARG A 34 0.46 -2.81 -8.83
C ARG A 34 -0.51 -1.88 -9.55
N GLY A 35 -1.63 -1.53 -8.92
CA GLY A 35 -2.55 -0.55 -9.47
C GLY A 35 -2.00 0.86 -9.45
N LEU A 36 -1.43 1.27 -8.32
CA LEU A 36 -0.89 2.61 -8.15
C LEU A 36 0.40 2.83 -8.95
N ALA A 37 1.11 1.76 -9.30
CA ALA A 37 2.36 1.86 -10.03
C ALA A 37 2.19 2.33 -11.47
N HIS A 38 0.96 2.46 -11.99
CA HIS A 38 0.72 3.13 -13.26
C HIS A 38 1.22 4.58 -13.24
N SER A 39 1.27 5.19 -12.05
CA SER A 39 1.89 6.50 -11.86
C SER A 39 2.97 6.36 -10.79
N GLY A 40 4.10 5.77 -11.18
CA GLY A 40 5.15 5.39 -10.24
C GLY A 40 5.73 6.56 -9.45
N GLU A 41 5.87 7.72 -10.09
CA GLU A 41 6.38 8.90 -9.41
C GLU A 41 5.41 9.39 -8.34
N LEU A 42 4.12 9.46 -8.65
CA LEU A 42 3.10 9.85 -7.70
C LEU A 42 3.02 8.85 -6.55
N PHE A 43 3.10 7.57 -6.87
CA PHE A 43 3.06 6.50 -5.86
C PHE A 43 4.23 6.62 -4.89
N ARG A 44 5.43 6.93 -5.39
CA ARG A 44 6.60 7.14 -4.55
C ARG A 44 6.40 8.31 -3.59
N THR A 45 5.91 9.42 -4.11
CA THR A 45 5.62 10.62 -3.30
C THR A 45 4.55 10.34 -2.25
N TYR A 46 3.52 9.62 -2.64
CA TYR A 46 2.47 9.20 -1.71
C TYR A 46 3.03 8.37 -0.56
N ASN A 47 3.89 7.40 -0.86
CA ASN A 47 4.48 6.56 0.17
C ASN A 47 5.42 7.33 1.09
N GLN A 48 6.12 8.34 0.58
CA GLN A 48 6.98 9.18 1.42
C GLN A 48 6.18 9.92 2.50
N PHE A 49 4.94 10.27 2.20
CA PHE A 49 4.04 10.86 3.17
C PHE A 49 3.33 9.80 4.01
N TYR A 50 2.75 8.82 3.35
CA TYR A 50 1.80 7.91 3.97
C TYR A 50 2.44 6.94 4.96
N LEU A 51 3.58 6.36 4.61
CA LEU A 51 4.21 5.36 5.47
C LEU A 51 4.67 5.93 6.80
N PRO A 52 5.34 7.09 6.85
CA PRO A 52 5.63 7.72 8.15
C PRO A 52 4.36 8.15 8.89
N ALA A 53 3.35 8.64 8.18
CA ALA A 53 2.11 9.10 8.81
C ALA A 53 1.40 7.98 9.56
N ARG A 54 1.52 6.73 9.07
CA ARG A 54 0.92 5.58 9.74
C ARG A 54 1.54 5.28 11.10
N LYS A 55 2.72 5.78 11.36
CA LYS A 55 3.40 5.56 12.63
C LYS A 55 2.82 6.37 13.79
N GLY A 56 1.99 7.38 13.46
CA GLY A 56 1.26 8.14 14.47
C GLY A 56 2.09 9.10 15.31
N TYR A 57 3.38 9.13 15.11
CA TYR A 57 4.32 10.02 15.84
C TYR A 57 4.13 9.96 17.36
N SER A 58 3.32 10.88 17.93
CA SER A 58 3.09 10.93 19.38
C SER A 58 2.06 9.92 19.87
N LEU A 59 1.37 9.23 18.96
CA LEU A 59 0.38 8.21 19.30
C LEU A 59 0.98 6.83 19.06
N SER A 60 0.52 5.84 19.83
CA SER A 60 1.01 4.47 19.64
C SER A 60 0.54 3.89 18.31
N ASP A 61 1.35 3.01 17.73
CA ASP A 61 0.99 2.32 16.49
C ASP A 61 -0.31 1.53 16.65
N ALA A 62 -0.51 0.90 17.82
CA ALA A 62 -1.72 0.14 18.10
C ALA A 62 -2.96 1.02 18.06
N LEU A 63 -2.89 2.22 18.63
CA LEU A 63 -4.00 3.15 18.62
C LEU A 63 -4.33 3.62 17.20
N ILE A 64 -3.31 3.91 16.41
CA ILE A 64 -3.49 4.31 15.01
C ILE A 64 -4.16 3.18 14.22
N GLU A 65 -3.73 1.94 14.42
CA GLU A 65 -4.36 0.81 13.74
C GLU A 65 -5.80 0.60 14.17
N MET A 66 -6.12 0.80 15.43
CA MET A 66 -7.50 0.73 15.90
C MET A 66 -8.39 1.77 15.23
N VAL A 67 -7.87 2.99 15.07
CA VAL A 67 -8.60 4.07 14.37
C VAL A 67 -8.81 3.69 12.91
N ARG A 68 -7.77 3.18 12.25
CA ARG A 68 -7.87 2.76 10.86
C ARG A 68 -8.88 1.64 10.66
N LEU A 69 -8.88 0.66 11.55
CA LEU A 69 -9.85 -0.44 11.49
C LEU A 69 -11.27 0.06 11.70
N ARG A 70 -11.47 1.02 12.60
CA ARG A 70 -12.77 1.60 12.84
C ARG A 70 -13.30 2.34 11.60
N ILE A 71 -12.43 3.12 10.96
CA ILE A 71 -12.78 3.84 9.74
C ILE A 71 -13.10 2.86 8.62
N ALA A 72 -12.30 1.82 8.48
CA ALA A 72 -12.51 0.79 7.46
C ALA A 72 -13.88 0.12 7.65
N ARG A 73 -14.24 -0.18 8.88
CA ARG A 73 -15.52 -0.81 9.18
C ARG A 73 -16.69 0.11 8.81
N HIS A 74 -16.59 1.39 9.09
CA HIS A 74 -17.62 2.37 8.73
C HIS A 74 -17.82 2.48 7.22
N ASN A 75 -16.76 2.22 6.45
CA ASN A 75 -16.77 2.37 5.00
C ASN A 75 -16.87 1.03 4.26
N ASP A 76 -17.13 -0.06 4.97
CA ASP A 76 -17.16 -1.42 4.40
C ASP A 76 -15.90 -1.73 3.58
N CYS A 77 -14.75 -1.32 4.09
CA CYS A 77 -13.47 -1.53 3.43
C CYS A 77 -12.82 -2.80 3.99
N PHE A 78 -12.40 -3.71 3.09
CA PHE A 78 -11.81 -5.00 3.48
C PHE A 78 -10.28 -5.02 3.39
N THR A 79 -9.70 -3.93 2.93
CA THR A 79 -8.23 -3.83 2.85
C THR A 79 -7.66 -2.83 3.87
#